data_0333ed977aab4d60c6faa8ec5d7398af
#
_entry.id   0333ed977aab4d60c6faa8ec5d7398af
#
_cell.length_a   1.000
_cell.length_b   1.000
_cell.length_c   1.000
_cell.angle_alpha   90.00
_cell.angle_beta   90.00
_cell.angle_gamma   90.00
#
_symmetry.space_group_name_H-M   'P 1'
#
loop_
_entity.id
_entity.type
_entity.pdbx_description
1 polymer ?
#
loop_
_entity_poly.entity_id
_entity_poly.type
_entity_poly.pdbx_seq_one_letter_code
_entity_poly.pdbx_strand_id
1 'polypeptide(L)'
;DGFYPGSKYTIGNFIDPKFLGQLQLEVDSAFEKSDEPSEYLAGNYVANEDIYAGFAQWTQELSDKLLIVAGVRLEQTSLDYTGNIVLNEEDLQGKASNSNEYTDVLPGVNIRYTPVSDLVLRAAVTRGIARPKYYDLVPYFNVLAEDLELLGGNPKLERIRSTNADLMAEYYF
;
A
#
# COMPACT_ATOMS: atom_id res chain seq x y z
N ASP A 1 29.14 -23.82 14.28
CA ASP A 1 29.62 -22.42 14.24
C ASP A 1 28.43 -21.52 14.61
N GLY A 2 28.51 -20.95 15.83
CA GLY A 2 27.41 -20.12 16.33
C GLY A 2 27.24 -18.86 15.47
N PHE A 3 26.00 -18.55 15.13
CA PHE A 3 25.65 -17.38 14.34
C PHE A 3 26.03 -16.05 15.03
N TYR A 4 26.17 -16.10 16.35
CA TYR A 4 26.68 -15.00 17.18
C TYR A 4 27.83 -15.50 18.07
N PRO A 5 29.10 -15.23 17.71
CA PRO A 5 30.23 -15.56 18.55
C PRO A 5 30.07 -14.92 19.95
N GLY A 6 30.09 -15.76 20.99
CA GLY A 6 29.92 -15.30 22.38
C GLY A 6 28.48 -15.22 22.89
N SER A 7 27.46 -15.60 22.11
CA SER A 7 26.09 -15.70 22.60
C SER A 7 25.86 -16.96 23.42
N LYS A 8 25.04 -16.86 24.46
CA LYS A 8 24.60 -18.01 25.28
C LYS A 8 23.57 -18.92 24.56
N TYR A 9 23.14 -18.52 23.39
CA TYR A 9 22.11 -19.20 22.63
C TYR A 9 22.73 -19.96 21.48
N THR A 10 22.64 -21.28 21.50
CA THR A 10 22.89 -22.13 20.33
C THR A 10 21.60 -22.19 19.52
N ILE A 11 21.63 -21.66 18.31
CA ILE A 11 20.55 -21.84 17.35
C ILE A 11 20.61 -23.30 16.91
N GLY A 12 19.48 -24.01 16.97
CA GLY A 12 19.39 -25.41 16.55
C GLY A 12 19.74 -25.62 15.06
N ASN A 13 19.75 -26.86 14.61
CA ASN A 13 20.02 -27.17 13.21
C ASN A 13 18.96 -26.52 12.31
N PHE A 14 19.41 -25.67 11.41
CA PHE A 14 18.57 -25.13 10.34
C PHE A 14 18.63 -26.03 9.12
N ILE A 15 17.50 -26.15 8.44
CA ILE A 15 17.47 -26.77 7.13
C ILE A 15 18.21 -25.84 6.15
N ASP A 16 19.15 -26.40 5.40
CA ASP A 16 19.88 -25.64 4.38
C ASP A 16 18.87 -25.08 3.34
N PRO A 17 18.83 -23.74 3.13
CA PRO A 17 17.95 -23.14 2.12
C PRO A 17 18.16 -23.69 0.72
N LYS A 18 19.39 -24.11 0.39
CA LYS A 18 19.70 -24.76 -0.90
C LYS A 18 19.05 -26.13 -1.02
N PHE A 19 19.00 -26.88 0.08
CA PHE A 19 18.30 -28.16 0.10
C PHE A 19 16.79 -27.94 -0.11
N LEU A 20 16.19 -26.97 0.59
CA LEU A 20 14.76 -26.65 0.39
C LEU A 20 14.45 -26.24 -1.05
N GLY A 21 15.33 -25.44 -1.67
CA GLY A 21 15.17 -25.00 -3.06
C GLY A 21 15.36 -26.11 -4.12
N GLN A 22 15.90 -27.26 -3.73
CA GLN A 22 16.09 -28.41 -4.61
C GLN A 22 14.98 -29.48 -4.46
N LEU A 23 14.10 -29.35 -3.48
CA LEU A 23 12.99 -30.27 -3.30
C LEU A 23 12.03 -30.17 -4.48
N GLN A 24 11.79 -31.31 -5.12
CA GLN A 24 10.81 -31.45 -6.19
C GLN A 24 9.51 -32.03 -5.60
N LEU A 25 8.75 -31.19 -4.92
CA LEU A 25 7.56 -31.58 -4.17
C LEU A 25 6.51 -32.31 -5.01
N GLU A 26 6.49 -32.07 -6.33
CA GLU A 26 5.53 -32.68 -7.24
C GLU A 26 5.94 -34.11 -7.69
N VAL A 27 7.22 -34.46 -7.55
CA VAL A 27 7.77 -35.72 -8.10
C VAL A 27 8.31 -36.63 -6.99
N ASP A 28 8.58 -36.08 -5.81
CA ASP A 28 9.10 -36.86 -4.68
C ASP A 28 7.97 -37.66 -4.03
N SER A 29 8.15 -38.97 -3.93
CA SER A 29 7.17 -39.87 -3.32
C SER A 29 6.94 -39.65 -1.81
N ALA A 30 7.73 -38.79 -1.19
CA ALA A 30 7.55 -38.38 0.20
C ALA A 30 6.45 -37.29 0.38
N PHE A 31 5.98 -36.72 -0.71
CA PHE A 31 4.95 -35.67 -0.69
C PHE A 31 3.72 -36.11 -1.47
N GLU A 32 2.56 -35.85 -0.92
CA GLU A 32 1.28 -36.05 -1.59
C GLU A 32 0.72 -34.65 -1.93
N LYS A 33 0.32 -34.48 -3.20
CA LYS A 33 -0.29 -33.23 -3.64
C LYS A 33 -1.77 -33.25 -3.25
N SER A 34 -2.19 -32.27 -2.46
CA SER A 34 -3.59 -31.94 -2.20
C SER A 34 -3.89 -30.56 -2.76
N ASP A 35 -4.97 -30.44 -3.51
CA ASP A 35 -5.51 -29.14 -3.93
C ASP A 35 -6.45 -28.64 -2.84
N GLU A 36 -6.16 -27.44 -2.30
CA GLU A 36 -6.98 -26.75 -1.30
C GLU A 36 -7.54 -25.45 -1.90
N PRO A 37 -8.65 -25.53 -2.65
CA PRO A 37 -9.22 -24.36 -3.35
C PRO A 37 -9.57 -23.21 -2.40
N SER A 38 -9.96 -23.49 -1.17
CA SER A 38 -10.23 -22.52 -0.11
C SER A 38 -9.06 -21.57 0.16
N GLU A 39 -7.82 -22.08 0.05
CA GLU A 39 -6.63 -21.30 0.34
C GLU A 39 -6.26 -20.31 -0.75
N TYR A 40 -6.75 -20.48 -1.98
CA TYR A 40 -6.34 -19.64 -3.09
C TYR A 40 -7.46 -19.01 -3.91
N LEU A 41 -8.64 -19.61 -4.02
CA LEU A 41 -9.66 -19.11 -4.93
C LEU A 41 -10.17 -17.73 -4.55
N ALA A 42 -10.54 -17.52 -3.30
CA ALA A 42 -11.07 -16.23 -2.84
C ALA A 42 -9.98 -15.16 -2.74
N GLY A 43 -8.75 -15.56 -2.37
CA GLY A 43 -7.62 -14.66 -2.18
C GLY A 43 -6.88 -14.27 -3.46
N ASN A 44 -7.04 -15.03 -4.55
CA ASN A 44 -6.34 -14.77 -5.81
C ASN A 44 -7.12 -13.80 -6.69
N TYR A 45 -6.45 -12.72 -7.08
CA TYR A 45 -6.98 -11.69 -7.96
C TYR A 45 -5.91 -11.14 -8.88
N VAL A 46 -6.34 -10.41 -9.90
CA VAL A 46 -5.46 -9.62 -10.76
C VAL A 46 -5.84 -8.15 -10.60
N ALA A 47 -4.84 -7.31 -10.35
CA ALA A 47 -5.00 -5.86 -10.31
C ALA A 47 -3.88 -5.21 -11.12
N ASN A 48 -4.24 -4.26 -11.99
CA ASN A 48 -3.32 -3.43 -12.73
C ASN A 48 -3.58 -1.97 -12.34
N GLU A 49 -2.53 -1.24 -12.00
CA GLU A 49 -2.60 0.19 -11.69
C GLU A 49 -1.62 0.94 -12.56
N ASP A 50 -2.12 1.93 -13.29
CA ASP A 50 -1.32 2.88 -14.04
C ASP A 50 -1.47 4.26 -13.42
N ILE A 51 -0.35 4.90 -13.05
CA ILE A 51 -0.34 6.25 -12.47
C ILE A 51 0.52 7.15 -13.35
N TYR A 52 -0.12 8.17 -13.91
CA TYR A 52 0.55 9.27 -14.60
C TYR A 52 0.54 10.50 -13.72
N ALA A 53 1.70 11.10 -13.50
CA ALA A 53 1.81 12.23 -12.61
C ALA A 53 2.77 13.29 -13.14
N GLY A 54 2.41 14.55 -12.87
CA GLY A 54 3.26 15.71 -13.12
C GLY A 54 3.19 16.65 -11.93
N PHE A 55 4.24 17.44 -11.73
CA PHE A 55 4.25 18.46 -10.69
C PHE A 55 4.94 19.73 -11.14
N ALA A 56 4.56 20.84 -10.50
CA ALA A 56 5.25 22.13 -10.59
C ALA A 56 5.49 22.67 -9.19
N GLN A 57 6.67 23.23 -8.97
CA GLN A 57 7.06 23.84 -7.70
C GLN A 57 7.68 25.21 -7.95
N TRP A 58 7.32 26.15 -7.10
CA TRP A 58 7.88 27.49 -7.05
C TRP A 58 8.49 27.72 -5.67
N THR A 59 9.72 28.23 -5.65
CA THR A 59 10.46 28.56 -4.43
C THR A 59 10.88 30.01 -4.51
N GLN A 60 10.52 30.81 -3.51
CA GLN A 60 10.83 32.22 -3.46
C GLN A 60 11.35 32.65 -2.08
N GLU A 61 12.49 33.26 -2.06
CA GLU A 61 13.01 34.01 -0.94
C GLU A 61 12.49 35.47 -1.09
N LEU A 62 11.46 35.83 -0.31
CA LEU A 62 10.90 37.17 -0.29
C LEU A 62 11.78 38.15 0.49
N SER A 63 12.57 37.64 1.42
CA SER A 63 13.62 38.36 2.15
C SER A 63 14.59 37.35 2.77
N ASP A 64 15.70 37.81 3.36
CA ASP A 64 16.63 36.98 4.13
C ASP A 64 15.95 36.22 5.27
N LYS A 65 14.74 36.62 5.65
CA LYS A 65 13.97 36.05 6.76
C LYS A 65 12.77 35.20 6.33
N LEU A 66 12.33 35.27 5.07
CA LEU A 66 11.07 34.69 4.62
C LEU A 66 11.28 33.90 3.34
N LEU A 67 11.11 32.58 3.45
CA LEU A 67 11.11 31.63 2.34
C LEU A 67 9.71 31.02 2.19
N ILE A 68 9.23 30.99 0.96
CA ILE A 68 7.99 30.31 0.59
C ILE A 68 8.30 29.26 -0.47
N VAL A 69 7.78 28.05 -0.26
CA VAL A 69 7.76 26.96 -1.23
C VAL A 69 6.32 26.61 -1.49
N ALA A 70 5.86 26.77 -2.73
CA ALA A 70 4.51 26.39 -3.14
C ALA A 70 4.59 25.44 -4.32
N GLY A 71 3.73 24.44 -4.34
CA GLY A 71 3.70 23.47 -5.42
C GLY A 71 2.35 22.82 -5.60
N VAL A 72 2.19 22.17 -6.72
CA VAL A 72 1.03 21.34 -7.02
C VAL A 72 1.48 20.10 -7.77
N ARG A 73 0.94 18.95 -7.38
CA ARG A 73 1.08 17.68 -8.09
C ARG A 73 -0.28 17.25 -8.60
N LEU A 74 -0.31 16.83 -9.86
CA LEU A 74 -1.47 16.21 -10.50
C LEU A 74 -1.16 14.74 -10.71
N GLU A 75 -2.10 13.89 -10.32
CA GLU A 75 -2.02 12.44 -10.55
C GLU A 75 -3.29 11.98 -11.25
N GLN A 76 -3.13 11.22 -12.32
CA GLN A 76 -4.19 10.45 -12.95
C GLN A 76 -3.92 8.98 -12.69
N THR A 77 -4.88 8.28 -12.10
CA THR A 77 -4.79 6.87 -11.76
C THR A 77 -5.86 6.10 -12.53
N SER A 78 -5.46 5.02 -13.17
CA SER A 78 -6.34 4.03 -13.81
C SER A 78 -6.11 2.69 -13.15
N LEU A 79 -7.19 2.01 -12.79
CA LEU A 79 -7.19 0.75 -12.05
C LEU A 79 -8.12 -0.24 -12.73
N ASP A 80 -7.61 -1.44 -13.00
CA ASP A 80 -8.38 -2.58 -13.49
C ASP A 80 -8.21 -3.75 -12.54
N TYR A 81 -9.32 -4.34 -12.10
CA TYR A 81 -9.28 -5.50 -11.20
C TYR A 81 -10.18 -6.61 -11.67
N THR A 82 -9.75 -7.84 -11.42
CA THR A 82 -10.54 -9.05 -11.63
C THR A 82 -10.37 -9.96 -10.43
N GLY A 83 -11.47 -10.32 -9.80
CA GLY A 83 -11.54 -11.25 -8.68
C GLY A 83 -12.42 -12.45 -9.01
N ASN A 84 -12.36 -13.47 -8.16
CA ASN A 84 -13.12 -14.69 -8.28
C ASN A 84 -14.46 -14.59 -7.51
N ILE A 85 -15.49 -15.22 -8.05
CA ILE A 85 -16.76 -15.47 -7.37
C ILE A 85 -16.74 -16.94 -6.95
N VAL A 86 -16.75 -17.19 -5.65
CA VAL A 86 -16.56 -18.52 -5.07
C VAL A 86 -17.75 -18.85 -4.17
N LEU A 87 -18.18 -20.11 -4.20
CA LEU A 87 -19.20 -20.66 -3.31
C LEU A 87 -18.53 -21.67 -2.38
N ASN A 88 -18.80 -21.54 -1.07
CA ASN A 88 -18.28 -22.40 -0.02
C ASN A 88 -16.76 -22.60 -0.08
N GLU A 89 -16.02 -21.52 -0.45
CA GLU A 89 -14.56 -21.45 -0.54
C GLU A 89 -13.92 -22.34 -1.62
N GLU A 90 -14.62 -23.31 -2.17
CA GLU A 90 -14.07 -24.33 -3.07
C GLU A 90 -14.59 -24.22 -4.50
N ASP A 91 -15.83 -23.79 -4.69
CA ASP A 91 -16.50 -23.81 -5.99
C ASP A 91 -16.37 -22.47 -6.72
N LEU A 92 -15.52 -22.43 -7.74
CA LEU A 92 -15.41 -21.25 -8.61
C LEU A 92 -16.64 -21.10 -9.50
N GLN A 93 -17.45 -20.09 -9.23
CA GLN A 93 -18.66 -19.76 -9.99
C GLN A 93 -18.37 -18.86 -11.19
N GLY A 94 -17.28 -18.10 -11.16
CA GLY A 94 -16.92 -17.18 -12.21
C GLY A 94 -15.94 -16.10 -11.77
N LYS A 95 -15.84 -15.06 -12.58
CA LYS A 95 -15.00 -13.90 -12.31
C LYS A 95 -15.80 -12.62 -12.43
N ALA A 96 -15.48 -11.63 -11.57
CA ALA A 96 -15.99 -10.28 -11.67
C ALA A 96 -14.83 -9.32 -11.95
N SER A 97 -15.06 -8.36 -12.83
CA SER A 97 -14.07 -7.32 -13.15
C SER A 97 -14.69 -5.94 -12.93
N ASN A 98 -13.84 -4.98 -12.57
CA ASN A 98 -14.20 -3.58 -12.45
C ASN A 98 -13.02 -2.71 -12.84
N SER A 99 -13.29 -1.50 -13.32
CA SER A 99 -12.29 -0.48 -13.60
C SER A 99 -12.66 0.83 -12.95
N ASN A 100 -11.65 1.57 -12.50
CA ASN A 100 -11.79 2.90 -11.92
C ASN A 100 -10.74 3.84 -12.49
N GLU A 101 -11.17 5.07 -12.78
CA GLU A 101 -10.27 6.14 -13.20
C GLU A 101 -10.57 7.40 -12.41
N TYR A 102 -9.52 8.09 -11.97
CA TYR A 102 -9.65 9.33 -11.22
C TYR A 102 -8.41 10.21 -11.31
N THR A 103 -8.64 11.52 -11.06
CA THR A 103 -7.57 12.51 -11.01
C THR A 103 -7.53 13.16 -9.62
N ASP A 104 -6.34 13.33 -9.08
CA ASP A 104 -6.10 14.04 -7.83
C ASP A 104 -5.21 15.26 -8.03
N VAL A 105 -5.59 16.34 -7.33
CA VAL A 105 -4.84 17.61 -7.28
C VAL A 105 -4.32 17.75 -5.86
N LEU A 106 -3.00 17.76 -5.73
CA LEU A 106 -2.28 17.73 -4.45
C LEU A 106 -1.44 19.03 -4.31
N PRO A 107 -2.06 20.14 -3.89
CA PRO A 107 -1.33 21.37 -3.63
C PRO A 107 -0.60 21.30 -2.29
N GLY A 108 0.49 22.04 -2.17
CA GLY A 108 1.23 22.23 -0.95
C GLY A 108 1.87 23.61 -0.87
N VAL A 109 1.84 24.21 0.30
CA VAL A 109 2.52 25.46 0.61
C VAL A 109 3.27 25.29 1.92
N ASN A 110 4.55 25.68 1.91
CA ASN A 110 5.42 25.69 3.08
C ASN A 110 6.01 27.10 3.22
N ILE A 111 5.98 27.63 4.43
CA ILE A 111 6.52 28.94 4.78
C ILE A 111 7.53 28.74 5.90
N ARG A 112 8.72 29.33 5.75
CA ARG A 112 9.72 29.45 6.80
C ARG A 112 9.98 30.94 7.05
N TYR A 113 9.81 31.34 8.31
CA TYR A 113 10.07 32.71 8.75
C TYR A 113 11.06 32.71 9.91
N THR A 114 12.16 33.45 9.75
CA THR A 114 13.24 33.59 10.73
C THR A 114 13.30 35.05 11.21
N PRO A 115 12.44 35.44 12.16
CA PRO A 115 12.36 36.86 12.60
C PRO A 115 13.67 37.34 13.23
N VAL A 116 14.33 36.47 13.98
CA VAL A 116 15.65 36.68 14.58
C VAL A 116 16.49 35.43 14.37
N SER A 117 17.83 35.54 14.53
CA SER A 117 18.77 34.45 14.23
C SER A 117 18.44 33.12 14.92
N ASP A 118 17.91 33.20 16.12
CA ASP A 118 17.73 32.07 17.01
C ASP A 118 16.30 31.49 17.00
N LEU A 119 15.36 32.11 16.22
CA LEU A 119 13.96 31.68 16.14
C LEU A 119 13.56 31.39 14.71
N VAL A 120 13.10 30.17 14.46
CA VAL A 120 12.54 29.73 13.19
C VAL A 120 11.08 29.34 13.38
N LEU A 121 10.18 29.97 12.62
CA LEU A 121 8.78 29.65 12.56
C LEU A 121 8.49 28.97 11.22
N ARG A 122 7.74 27.88 11.25
CA ARG A 122 7.31 27.17 10.03
C ARG A 122 5.81 27.00 10.02
N ALA A 123 5.23 27.15 8.86
CA ALA A 123 3.85 26.81 8.60
C ALA A 123 3.76 26.00 7.31
N ALA A 124 2.91 24.98 7.30
CA ALA A 124 2.66 24.18 6.12
C ALA A 124 1.17 23.89 5.97
N VAL A 125 0.69 23.90 4.72
CA VAL A 125 -0.62 23.37 4.35
C VAL A 125 -0.42 22.47 3.15
N THR A 126 -0.83 21.21 3.27
CA THR A 126 -0.66 20.21 2.20
C THR A 126 -1.91 19.36 2.04
N ARG A 127 -2.15 18.91 0.83
CA ARG A 127 -3.16 17.89 0.56
C ARG A 127 -2.48 16.56 0.23
N GLY A 128 -2.99 15.50 0.82
CA GLY A 128 -2.54 14.11 0.60
C GLY A 128 -3.68 13.19 0.26
N ILE A 129 -3.34 12.02 -0.27
CA ILE A 129 -4.29 10.93 -0.54
C ILE A 129 -3.77 9.63 0.07
N ALA A 130 -4.70 8.75 0.47
CA ALA A 130 -4.41 7.36 0.79
C ALA A 130 -5.36 6.47 -0.02
N ARG A 131 -4.79 5.54 -0.78
CA ARG A 131 -5.53 4.58 -1.60
C ARG A 131 -5.96 3.40 -0.75
N PRO A 132 -7.17 2.83 -0.96
CA PRO A 132 -7.55 1.55 -0.38
C PRO A 132 -6.59 0.44 -0.82
N LYS A 133 -6.54 -0.63 -0.06
CA LYS A 133 -5.79 -1.83 -0.48
C LYS A 133 -6.47 -2.47 -1.70
N TYR A 134 -5.69 -3.08 -2.57
CA TYR A 134 -6.24 -3.75 -3.76
C TYR A 134 -7.24 -4.84 -3.38
N TYR A 135 -6.96 -5.63 -2.37
CA TYR A 135 -7.86 -6.67 -1.89
C TYR A 135 -9.25 -6.14 -1.50
N ASP A 136 -9.31 -4.95 -0.89
CA ASP A 136 -10.56 -4.33 -0.50
C ASP A 136 -11.37 -3.80 -1.71
N LEU A 137 -10.68 -3.52 -2.83
CA LEU A 137 -11.26 -2.99 -4.07
C LEU A 137 -11.69 -4.07 -5.06
N VAL A 138 -11.02 -5.22 -5.03
CA VAL A 138 -11.29 -6.30 -5.99
C VAL A 138 -12.71 -6.82 -5.82
N PRO A 139 -13.50 -6.95 -6.90
CA PRO A 139 -14.86 -7.46 -6.83
C PRO A 139 -14.89 -9.00 -6.69
N TYR A 140 -14.25 -9.52 -5.63
CA TYR A 140 -14.39 -10.94 -5.28
C TYR A 140 -15.63 -11.13 -4.40
N PHE A 141 -16.20 -12.32 -4.46
CA PHE A 141 -17.25 -12.75 -3.56
C PHE A 141 -16.99 -14.19 -3.13
N ASN A 142 -17.02 -14.42 -1.83
CA ASN A 142 -17.03 -15.74 -1.24
C ASN A 142 -18.33 -15.90 -0.44
N VAL A 143 -19.17 -16.82 -0.89
CA VAL A 143 -20.47 -17.09 -0.28
C VAL A 143 -20.36 -18.34 0.57
N LEU A 144 -20.47 -18.20 1.88
CA LEU A 144 -20.49 -19.29 2.86
C LEU A 144 -21.95 -19.63 3.17
N ALA A 145 -22.54 -20.56 2.43
CA ALA A 145 -23.97 -20.84 2.50
C ALA A 145 -24.41 -21.43 3.84
N GLU A 146 -23.56 -22.24 4.48
CA GLU A 146 -23.84 -22.85 5.79
C GLU A 146 -23.85 -21.80 6.92
N ASP A 147 -22.93 -20.83 6.85
CA ASP A 147 -22.80 -19.77 7.85
C ASP A 147 -23.67 -18.53 7.55
N LEU A 148 -24.35 -18.52 6.40
CA LEU A 148 -25.09 -17.37 5.87
C LEU A 148 -24.23 -16.10 5.79
N GLU A 149 -22.96 -16.26 5.46
CA GLU A 149 -21.97 -15.19 5.36
C GLU A 149 -21.60 -14.90 3.90
N LEU A 150 -21.40 -13.62 3.60
CA LEU A 150 -20.88 -13.14 2.33
C LEU A 150 -19.67 -12.26 2.59
N LEU A 151 -18.51 -12.71 2.15
CA LEU A 151 -17.28 -11.93 2.14
C LEU A 151 -17.04 -11.39 0.73
N GLY A 152 -16.65 -10.11 0.64
CA GLY A 152 -16.41 -9.52 -0.66
C GLY A 152 -15.69 -8.19 -0.60
N GLY A 153 -14.94 -7.88 -1.66
CA GLY A 153 -14.37 -6.56 -1.86
C GLY A 153 -15.42 -5.57 -2.38
N ASN A 154 -15.15 -4.30 -2.18
CA ASN A 154 -16.02 -3.21 -2.61
C ASN A 154 -15.29 -2.33 -3.66
N PRO A 155 -15.54 -2.53 -4.96
CA PRO A 155 -14.91 -1.75 -6.02
C PRO A 155 -15.32 -0.26 -6.03
N LYS A 156 -16.31 0.12 -5.19
CA LYS A 156 -16.75 1.51 -5.04
C LYS A 156 -16.04 2.26 -3.91
N LEU A 157 -15.08 1.63 -3.23
CA LEU A 157 -14.28 2.33 -2.23
C LEU A 157 -13.51 3.47 -2.88
N GLU A 158 -13.60 4.64 -2.27
CA GLU A 158 -12.89 5.83 -2.70
C GLU A 158 -11.60 6.01 -1.90
N ARG A 159 -10.62 6.67 -2.51
CA ARG A 159 -9.42 7.11 -1.82
C ARG A 159 -9.75 8.14 -0.74
N ILE A 160 -9.07 8.04 0.38
CA ILE A 160 -9.14 9.04 1.45
C ILE A 160 -8.34 10.27 0.99
N ARG A 161 -8.92 11.45 1.13
CA ARG A 161 -8.26 12.74 0.92
C ARG A 161 -8.07 13.42 2.25
N SER A 162 -6.86 13.91 2.51
CA SER A 162 -6.55 14.68 3.71
C SER A 162 -6.06 16.07 3.35
N THR A 163 -6.36 17.03 4.22
CA THR A 163 -5.71 18.34 4.24
C THR A 163 -5.03 18.49 5.58
N ASN A 164 -3.71 18.65 5.54
CA ASN A 164 -2.88 18.77 6.74
C ASN A 164 -2.45 20.23 6.89
N ALA A 165 -2.47 20.73 8.11
CA ALA A 165 -1.97 22.06 8.47
C ALA A 165 -1.05 21.91 9.68
N ASP A 166 0.18 22.38 9.53
CA ASP A 166 1.24 22.24 10.53
C ASP A 166 1.79 23.62 10.89
N LEU A 167 2.04 23.83 12.17
CA LEU A 167 2.73 24.99 12.70
C LEU A 167 3.87 24.52 13.63
N MET A 168 5.06 25.08 13.46
CA MET A 168 6.23 24.74 14.25
C MET A 168 6.99 26.00 14.63
N ALA A 169 7.54 26.03 15.84
CA ALA A 169 8.46 27.04 16.32
C ALA A 169 9.71 26.35 16.88
N GLU A 170 10.88 26.74 16.41
CA GLU A 170 12.18 26.22 16.82
C GLU A 170 12.99 27.39 17.41
N TYR A 171 13.51 27.23 18.62
CA TYR A 171 14.39 28.20 19.24
C TYR A 171 15.75 27.58 19.55
N TYR A 172 16.80 28.21 19.07
CA TYR A 172 18.18 27.78 19.24
C TYR A 172 18.85 28.65 20.31
N PHE A 173 19.46 28.06 21.35
CA PHE A 173 20.12 28.73 22.48
C PHE A 173 21.50 28.19 22.72
#